data_43dbf4a608affa6d2a8ecead4bc8865b
#
_entry.id   43dbf4a608affa6d2a8ecead4bc8865b
#
_cell.length_a   1.000
_cell.length_b   1.000
_cell.length_c   1.000
_cell.angle_alpha   90.00
_cell.angle_beta   90.00
_cell.angle_gamma   90.00
#
_symmetry.space_group_name_H-M   'P 1'
#
loop_
_entity.id
_entity.type
_entity.pdbx_description
1 polymer ?
#
loop_
_entity_poly.entity_id
_entity_poly.type
_entity_poly.pdbx_seq_one_letter_code
_entity_poly.pdbx_strand_id
1 'polypeptide(L)'
;MTIQTASVSADTAAFSPREIVSELDRYIVGQSDAKRAVAVALRNRWRRQQLPDDLRAEVTPKNILMIGPTGVGKTEIARRLAKLAGSPFLKVEATKFTEVGYVGRDVDQIMRDLVEAALVMVRDKRRAGVRARAEGQAEERILDALVGPGSQPATREAFRKRLRAGELDDKEIEIQLADTASPIQGLDLPGGG
;
A
#
# COMPACT_ATOMS: atom_id res chain seq x y z
N MET A 1 21.81 -14.04 7.56
CA MET A 1 20.47 -13.46 7.72
C MET A 1 19.96 -13.14 6.32
N THR A 2 19.25 -14.09 5.72
CA THR A 2 18.79 -13.98 4.32
C THR A 2 17.57 -13.10 4.29
N ILE A 3 17.70 -11.89 3.75
CA ILE A 3 16.58 -10.99 3.53
C ILE A 3 15.78 -11.57 2.37
N GLN A 4 14.68 -12.22 2.69
CA GLN A 4 13.69 -12.66 1.71
C GLN A 4 13.04 -11.39 1.15
N THR A 5 13.43 -10.99 -0.06
CA THR A 5 12.78 -9.92 -0.81
C THR A 5 11.31 -10.28 -0.99
N ALA A 6 10.43 -9.52 -0.33
CA ALA A 6 8.99 -9.68 -0.49
C ALA A 6 8.65 -9.54 -1.98
N SER A 7 8.12 -10.60 -2.58
CA SER A 7 7.64 -10.60 -3.95
C SER A 7 6.59 -9.49 -4.10
N VAL A 8 6.90 -8.50 -4.92
CA VAL A 8 5.94 -7.50 -5.40
C VAL A 8 4.78 -8.29 -6.01
N SER A 9 3.58 -8.04 -5.50
CA SER A 9 2.37 -8.79 -5.82
C SER A 9 2.19 -9.00 -7.33
N ALA A 10 1.94 -10.24 -7.70
CA ALA A 10 1.77 -10.72 -9.08
C ALA A 10 0.69 -9.97 -9.91
N ASP A 11 -0.22 -9.23 -9.27
CA ASP A 11 -1.34 -8.57 -9.93
C ASP A 11 -0.95 -7.35 -10.81
N THR A 12 0.12 -6.64 -10.48
CA THR A 12 0.59 -5.48 -11.27
C THR A 12 1.60 -5.86 -12.33
N ALA A 13 2.16 -7.05 -12.26
CA ALA A 13 3.15 -7.58 -13.18
C ALA A 13 2.61 -7.90 -14.59
N ALA A 14 1.28 -7.97 -14.73
CA ALA A 14 0.62 -8.49 -15.93
C ALA A 14 0.29 -7.43 -16.99
N PHE A 15 0.26 -6.13 -16.65
CA PHE A 15 -0.17 -5.11 -17.60
C PHE A 15 0.79 -4.92 -18.78
N SER A 16 0.24 -5.05 -19.98
CA SER A 16 0.92 -4.61 -21.21
C SER A 16 1.00 -3.08 -21.25
N PRO A 17 1.92 -2.49 -22.07
CA PRO A 17 1.95 -1.04 -22.23
C PRO A 17 0.63 -0.42 -22.68
N ARG A 18 -0.18 -1.13 -23.47
CA ARG A 18 -1.49 -0.66 -23.91
C ARG A 18 -2.50 -0.58 -22.78
N GLU A 19 -2.51 -1.56 -21.89
CA GLU A 19 -3.37 -1.58 -20.69
C GLU A 19 -2.96 -0.47 -19.72
N ILE A 20 -1.66 -0.22 -19.53
CA ILE A 20 -1.16 0.90 -18.73
C ILE A 20 -1.66 2.24 -19.29
N VAL A 21 -1.58 2.43 -20.63
CA VAL A 21 -2.10 3.64 -21.28
C VAL A 21 -3.60 3.76 -21.06
N SER A 22 -4.36 2.68 -21.23
CA SER A 22 -5.81 2.66 -20.99
C SER A 22 -6.18 3.06 -19.56
N GLU A 23 -5.43 2.57 -18.57
CA GLU A 23 -5.64 2.99 -17.17
C GLU A 23 -5.30 4.47 -16.94
N LEU A 24 -4.25 4.99 -17.58
CA LEU A 24 -3.91 6.42 -17.51
C LEU A 24 -4.96 7.29 -18.21
N ASP A 25 -5.57 6.82 -19.29
CA ASP A 25 -6.61 7.54 -20.04
C ASP A 25 -7.85 7.85 -19.20
N ARG A 26 -8.13 7.04 -18.18
CA ARG A 26 -9.24 7.27 -17.24
C ARG A 26 -9.11 8.55 -16.43
N TYR A 27 -7.88 9.05 -16.24
CA TYR A 27 -7.59 10.14 -15.31
C TYR A 27 -6.90 11.34 -15.97
N ILE A 28 -6.31 11.15 -17.14
CA ILE A 28 -5.46 12.14 -17.80
C ILE A 28 -5.95 12.33 -19.23
N VAL A 29 -6.42 13.52 -19.52
CA VAL A 29 -6.86 13.89 -20.87
C VAL A 29 -5.66 14.23 -21.75
N GLY A 30 -5.63 13.71 -22.96
CA GLY A 30 -4.53 13.95 -23.91
C GLY A 30 -3.21 13.30 -23.50
N GLN A 31 -2.07 13.92 -23.81
CA GLN A 31 -0.70 13.48 -23.46
C GLN A 31 -0.37 12.06 -23.95
N SER A 32 -0.85 11.65 -25.14
CA SER A 32 -0.75 10.28 -25.64
C SER A 32 0.69 9.78 -25.74
N ASP A 33 1.64 10.60 -26.18
CA ASP A 33 3.04 10.21 -26.33
C ASP A 33 3.72 10.05 -24.95
N ALA A 34 3.44 10.96 -24.02
CA ALA A 34 3.94 10.87 -22.65
C ALA A 34 3.41 9.59 -21.97
N LYS A 35 2.11 9.27 -22.11
CA LYS A 35 1.51 8.04 -21.56
C LYS A 35 2.16 6.80 -22.14
N ARG A 36 2.42 6.74 -23.45
CA ARG A 36 3.11 5.61 -24.10
C ARG A 36 4.54 5.46 -23.57
N ALA A 37 5.29 6.56 -23.51
CA ALA A 37 6.67 6.55 -23.04
C ALA A 37 6.78 6.02 -21.59
N VAL A 38 5.94 6.51 -20.69
CA VAL A 38 5.94 6.07 -19.29
C VAL A 38 5.42 4.64 -19.13
N ALA A 39 4.46 4.20 -19.94
CA ALA A 39 3.96 2.82 -19.95
C ALA A 39 5.06 1.83 -20.38
N VAL A 40 5.83 2.16 -21.41
CA VAL A 40 6.98 1.36 -21.85
C VAL A 40 8.06 1.34 -20.76
N ALA A 41 8.36 2.47 -20.13
CA ALA A 41 9.34 2.56 -19.05
C ALA A 41 8.94 1.69 -17.85
N LEU A 42 7.67 1.72 -17.43
CA LEU A 42 7.16 0.88 -16.37
C LEU A 42 7.28 -0.61 -16.71
N ARG A 43 6.92 -0.99 -17.95
CA ARG A 43 7.05 -2.38 -18.40
C ARG A 43 8.51 -2.84 -18.46
N ASN A 44 9.43 -1.98 -18.87
CA ASN A 44 10.86 -2.30 -18.88
C ASN A 44 11.40 -2.47 -17.45
N ARG A 45 10.93 -1.68 -16.48
CA ARG A 45 11.28 -1.86 -15.08
C ARG A 45 10.84 -3.24 -14.57
N TRP A 46 9.63 -3.67 -14.91
CA TRP A 46 9.13 -5.00 -14.58
C TRP A 46 9.97 -6.10 -15.23
N ARG A 47 10.29 -5.99 -16.54
CA ARG A 47 11.15 -6.95 -17.25
C ARG A 47 12.52 -7.08 -16.58
N ARG A 48 13.09 -5.97 -16.15
CA ARG A 48 14.37 -5.98 -15.43
C ARG A 48 14.30 -6.81 -14.15
N GLN A 49 13.19 -6.75 -13.42
CA GLN A 49 13.01 -7.53 -12.18
C GLN A 49 12.94 -9.05 -12.43
N GLN A 50 12.67 -9.46 -13.67
CA GLN A 50 12.63 -10.88 -14.06
C GLN A 50 14.00 -11.40 -14.54
N LEU A 51 15.01 -10.54 -14.64
CA LEU A 51 16.36 -10.94 -15.01
C LEU A 51 17.07 -11.63 -13.84
N PRO A 52 17.97 -12.61 -14.13
CA PRO A 52 18.91 -13.12 -13.16
C PRO A 52 19.73 -12.00 -12.52
N ASP A 53 20.25 -12.22 -11.31
CA ASP A 53 20.89 -11.18 -10.51
C ASP A 53 22.12 -10.55 -11.18
N ASP A 54 22.90 -11.34 -11.88
CA ASP A 54 24.06 -10.91 -12.68
C ASP A 54 23.67 -9.93 -13.78
N LEU A 55 22.71 -10.29 -14.62
CA LEU A 55 22.21 -9.41 -15.70
C LEU A 55 21.43 -8.20 -15.14
N ARG A 56 20.73 -8.37 -14.03
CA ARG A 56 19.99 -7.28 -13.39
C ARG A 56 20.93 -6.18 -12.86
N ALA A 57 22.13 -6.52 -12.44
CA ALA A 57 23.12 -5.55 -12.00
C ALA A 57 23.63 -4.67 -13.16
N GLU A 58 23.77 -5.24 -14.36
CA GLU A 58 24.22 -4.52 -15.54
C GLU A 58 23.13 -3.62 -16.16
N VAL A 59 21.85 -4.03 -16.05
CA VAL A 59 20.73 -3.26 -16.59
C VAL A 59 20.24 -2.25 -15.56
N THR A 60 20.77 -1.03 -15.59
CA THR A 60 20.35 0.03 -14.66
C THR A 60 18.95 0.55 -15.01
N PRO A 61 18.07 0.79 -13.99
CA PRO A 61 16.78 1.42 -14.24
C PRO A 61 16.99 2.88 -14.67
N LYS A 62 16.24 3.31 -15.69
CA LYS A 62 16.28 4.68 -16.17
C LYS A 62 15.28 5.55 -15.42
N ASN A 63 15.69 6.74 -15.03
CA ASN A 63 14.81 7.77 -14.51
C ASN A 63 13.99 8.39 -15.64
N ILE A 64 12.78 8.87 -15.31
CA ILE A 64 11.89 9.54 -16.27
C ILE A 64 11.93 11.03 -15.96
N LEU A 65 12.35 11.83 -16.96
CA LEU A 65 12.26 13.29 -16.92
C LEU A 65 10.99 13.72 -17.69
N MET A 66 10.10 14.44 -17.00
CA MET A 66 8.89 15.01 -17.60
C MET A 66 9.01 16.54 -17.65
N ILE A 67 8.97 17.11 -18.83
CA ILE A 67 9.06 18.55 -19.07
C ILE A 67 7.75 19.05 -19.68
N GLY A 68 7.30 20.22 -19.27
CA GLY A 68 6.09 20.85 -19.79
C GLY A 68 5.50 21.87 -18.82
N PRO A 69 4.51 22.67 -19.23
CA PRO A 69 3.87 23.69 -18.40
C PRO A 69 3.18 23.10 -17.17
N THR A 70 2.84 23.96 -16.22
CA THR A 70 2.09 23.57 -15.02
C THR A 70 0.67 23.14 -15.41
N GLY A 71 0.11 22.18 -14.71
CA GLY A 71 -1.28 21.73 -14.92
C GLY A 71 -1.47 20.65 -16.00
N VAL A 72 -0.47 20.28 -16.78
CA VAL A 72 -0.59 19.29 -17.87
C VAL A 72 -0.61 17.82 -17.40
N GLY A 73 -0.65 17.57 -16.11
CA GLY A 73 -0.79 16.19 -15.59
C GLY A 73 0.51 15.47 -15.23
N LYS A 74 1.69 16.09 -15.28
CA LYS A 74 2.98 15.43 -14.99
C LYS A 74 2.98 14.66 -13.66
N THR A 75 2.60 15.31 -12.58
CA THR A 75 2.54 14.72 -11.24
C THR A 75 1.48 13.62 -11.15
N GLU A 76 0.34 13.80 -11.83
CA GLU A 76 -0.72 12.79 -11.82
C GLU A 76 -0.31 11.52 -12.58
N ILE A 77 0.38 11.66 -13.70
CA ILE A 77 1.00 10.52 -14.40
C ILE A 77 1.90 9.75 -13.45
N ALA A 78 2.83 10.42 -12.75
CA ALA A 78 3.74 9.78 -11.81
C ALA A 78 3.01 9.06 -10.67
N ARG A 79 1.99 9.70 -10.08
CA ARG A 79 1.17 9.11 -9.01
C ARG A 79 0.43 7.86 -9.47
N ARG A 80 -0.18 7.91 -10.67
CA ARG A 80 -0.90 6.75 -11.23
C ARG A 80 0.04 5.61 -11.58
N LEU A 81 1.22 5.90 -12.13
CA LEU A 81 2.24 4.88 -12.37
C LEU A 81 2.69 4.19 -11.07
N ALA A 82 2.93 4.95 -10.00
CA ALA A 82 3.28 4.37 -8.71
C ALA A 82 2.16 3.45 -8.19
N LYS A 83 0.89 3.87 -8.31
CA LYS A 83 -0.27 3.06 -7.93
C LYS A 83 -0.35 1.77 -8.75
N LEU A 84 -0.21 1.86 -10.08
CA LEU A 84 -0.19 0.70 -10.98
C LEU A 84 0.98 -0.25 -10.70
N ALA A 85 2.13 0.29 -10.30
CA ALA A 85 3.30 -0.49 -9.92
C ALA A 85 3.22 -1.07 -8.49
N GLY A 86 2.17 -0.76 -7.71
CA GLY A 86 2.09 -1.15 -6.31
C GLY A 86 3.25 -0.60 -5.47
N SER A 87 3.74 0.59 -5.84
CA SER A 87 4.91 1.23 -5.22
C SER A 87 4.49 2.47 -4.42
N PRO A 88 5.21 2.81 -3.32
CA PRO A 88 4.94 4.03 -2.58
C PRO A 88 5.21 5.26 -3.47
N PHE A 89 4.47 6.33 -3.23
CA PHE A 89 4.60 7.59 -3.93
C PHE A 89 4.84 8.73 -2.95
N LEU A 90 5.91 9.48 -3.19
CA LEU A 90 6.22 10.69 -2.44
C LEU A 90 6.46 11.85 -3.42
N LYS A 91 5.73 12.95 -3.24
CA LYS A 91 5.97 14.19 -3.97
C LYS A 91 6.87 15.09 -3.15
N VAL A 92 8.02 15.44 -3.68
CA VAL A 92 8.96 16.36 -3.05
C VAL A 92 9.20 17.59 -3.93
N GLU A 93 9.44 18.74 -3.31
CA GLU A 93 9.84 19.96 -3.99
C GLU A 93 11.34 20.17 -3.77
N ALA A 94 12.13 20.03 -4.83
CA ALA A 94 13.58 20.10 -4.76
C ALA A 94 14.11 21.39 -4.09
N THR A 95 13.39 22.50 -4.26
CA THR A 95 13.75 23.81 -3.68
C THR A 95 13.66 23.86 -2.14
N LYS A 96 13.02 22.85 -1.50
CA LYS A 96 12.94 22.74 -0.04
C LYS A 96 14.12 21.98 0.57
N PHE A 97 14.96 21.39 -0.26
CA PHE A 97 16.13 20.63 0.15
C PHE A 97 17.39 21.42 -0.20
N THR A 98 18.29 21.55 0.74
CA THR A 98 19.55 22.25 0.56
C THR A 98 20.71 21.29 0.78
N GLU A 99 21.87 21.60 0.20
CA GLU A 99 23.11 20.90 0.50
C GLU A 99 23.50 21.03 1.97
N VAL A 100 24.23 20.05 2.48
CA VAL A 100 24.66 19.94 3.88
C VAL A 100 25.27 21.28 4.37
N GLY A 101 24.67 21.84 5.42
CA GLY A 101 25.17 23.07 6.07
C GLY A 101 24.34 24.33 5.88
N TYR A 102 23.30 24.33 5.05
CA TYR A 102 22.35 25.44 4.90
C TYR A 102 20.97 25.11 5.50
N VAL A 103 20.20 26.13 5.87
CA VAL A 103 18.86 25.99 6.45
C VAL A 103 17.92 25.38 5.40
N GLY A 104 17.62 24.08 5.55
CA GLY A 104 16.72 23.32 4.68
C GLY A 104 16.46 21.91 5.24
N ARG A 105 15.53 21.19 4.63
CA ARG A 105 15.28 19.79 4.99
C ARG A 105 16.43 18.92 4.47
N ASP A 106 16.84 17.98 5.32
CA ASP A 106 17.83 16.97 4.98
C ASP A 106 17.28 16.06 3.86
N VAL A 107 18.13 15.73 2.88
CA VAL A 107 17.78 14.82 1.77
C VAL A 107 17.44 13.42 2.31
N ASP A 108 18.06 13.00 3.41
CA ASP A 108 17.78 11.73 4.08
C ASP A 108 16.33 11.63 4.59
N GLN A 109 15.69 12.77 4.86
CA GLN A 109 14.29 12.80 5.25
C GLN A 109 13.37 12.27 4.14
N ILE A 110 13.74 12.46 2.85
CA ILE A 110 12.99 11.92 1.71
C ILE A 110 12.91 10.38 1.81
N MET A 111 14.02 9.76 2.18
CA MET A 111 14.07 8.30 2.29
C MET A 111 13.25 7.80 3.48
N ARG A 112 13.30 8.50 4.60
CA ARG A 112 12.48 8.19 5.79
C ARG A 112 10.98 8.31 5.47
N ASP A 113 10.57 9.42 4.87
CA ASP A 113 9.17 9.66 4.47
C ASP A 113 8.70 8.59 3.46
N LEU A 114 9.58 8.18 2.53
CA LEU A 114 9.26 7.13 1.55
C LEU A 114 9.08 5.76 2.21
N VAL A 115 9.94 5.43 3.18
CA VAL A 115 9.81 4.17 3.96
C VAL A 115 8.52 4.18 4.77
N GLU A 116 8.17 5.30 5.41
CA GLU A 116 6.91 5.43 6.15
C GLU A 116 5.69 5.25 5.22
N ALA A 117 5.69 5.90 4.06
CA ALA A 117 4.65 5.72 3.05
C ALA A 117 4.54 4.26 2.59
N ALA A 118 5.67 3.57 2.43
CA ALA A 118 5.70 2.15 2.08
C ALA A 118 5.12 1.26 3.19
N LEU A 119 5.44 1.54 4.46
CA LEU A 119 4.91 0.82 5.62
C LEU A 119 3.39 0.96 5.73
N VAL A 120 2.86 2.18 5.56
CA VAL A 120 1.41 2.42 5.54
C VAL A 120 0.75 1.62 4.43
N MET A 121 1.27 1.71 3.20
CA MET A 121 0.74 0.99 2.04
C MET A 121 0.71 -0.53 2.26
N VAL A 122 1.79 -1.12 2.78
CA VAL A 122 1.87 -2.57 3.05
C VAL A 122 0.91 -2.97 4.17
N ARG A 123 0.81 -2.14 5.22
CA ARG A 123 -0.12 -2.36 6.33
C ARG A 123 -1.57 -2.37 5.85
N ASP A 124 -1.97 -1.40 5.03
CA ASP A 124 -3.33 -1.31 4.49
C ASP A 124 -3.65 -2.51 3.58
N LYS A 125 -2.71 -2.92 2.74
CA LYS A 125 -2.85 -4.12 1.92
C LYS A 125 -3.04 -5.38 2.77
N ARG A 126 -2.26 -5.55 3.83
CA ARG A 126 -2.39 -6.68 4.76
C ARG A 126 -3.70 -6.65 5.52
N ARG A 127 -4.13 -5.46 5.98
CA ARG A 127 -5.43 -5.27 6.65
C ARG A 127 -6.59 -5.68 5.73
N ALA A 128 -6.57 -5.23 4.47
CA ALA A 128 -7.58 -5.62 3.49
C ALA A 128 -7.62 -7.15 3.28
N GLY A 129 -6.46 -7.80 3.23
CA GLY A 129 -6.37 -9.26 3.05
C GLY A 129 -6.88 -10.09 4.23
N VAL A 130 -6.87 -9.54 5.46
CA VAL A 130 -7.34 -10.27 6.66
C VAL A 130 -8.73 -9.83 7.11
N ARG A 131 -9.31 -8.81 6.49
CA ARG A 131 -10.56 -8.19 6.93
C ARG A 131 -11.71 -9.18 7.04
N ALA A 132 -11.96 -9.95 6.00
CA ALA A 132 -13.06 -10.93 6.00
C ALA A 132 -12.91 -11.97 7.11
N ARG A 133 -11.67 -12.44 7.37
CA ARG A 133 -11.38 -13.36 8.47
C ARG A 133 -11.58 -12.69 9.83
N ALA A 134 -11.15 -11.45 9.98
CA ALA A 134 -11.31 -10.70 11.22
C ALA A 134 -12.79 -10.42 11.52
N GLU A 135 -13.58 -10.08 10.49
CA GLU A 135 -15.04 -9.90 10.61
C GLU A 135 -15.72 -11.20 11.07
N GLY A 136 -15.35 -12.35 10.48
CA GLY A 136 -15.86 -13.65 10.92
C GLY A 136 -15.50 -13.98 12.37
N GLN A 137 -14.27 -13.69 12.80
CA GLN A 137 -13.83 -13.89 14.18
C GLN A 137 -14.53 -12.94 15.17
N ALA A 138 -14.79 -11.70 14.76
CA ALA A 138 -15.54 -10.74 15.57
C ALA A 138 -17.00 -11.22 15.74
N GLU A 139 -17.64 -11.68 14.66
CA GLU A 139 -18.99 -12.24 14.70
C GLU A 139 -19.08 -13.45 15.68
N GLU A 140 -18.10 -14.35 15.64
CA GLU A 140 -18.07 -15.48 16.60
C GLU A 140 -17.96 -15.01 18.05
N ARG A 141 -17.12 -14.01 18.35
CA ARG A 141 -17.00 -13.45 19.71
C ARG A 141 -18.29 -12.77 20.18
N ILE A 142 -18.98 -12.06 19.29
CA ILE A 142 -20.29 -11.47 19.59
C ILE A 142 -21.31 -12.57 19.91
N LEU A 143 -21.33 -13.64 19.12
CA LEU A 143 -22.20 -14.79 19.37
C LEU A 143 -21.88 -15.50 20.70
N ASP A 144 -20.60 -15.62 21.05
CA ASP A 144 -20.19 -16.17 22.34
C ASP A 144 -20.70 -15.32 23.52
N ALA A 145 -20.66 -13.99 23.38
CA ALA A 145 -21.19 -13.08 24.40
C ALA A 145 -22.73 -13.11 24.48
N LEU A 146 -23.42 -13.33 23.35
CA LEU A 146 -24.89 -13.33 23.28
C LEU A 146 -25.52 -14.63 23.78
N VAL A 147 -24.94 -15.79 23.43
CA VAL A 147 -25.58 -17.12 23.65
C VAL A 147 -24.66 -18.11 24.38
N GLY A 148 -23.44 -17.70 24.69
CA GLY A 148 -22.42 -18.52 25.35
C GLY A 148 -21.62 -19.41 24.38
N PRO A 149 -20.36 -19.73 24.72
CA PRO A 149 -19.44 -20.49 23.85
C PRO A 149 -19.88 -21.95 23.64
N GLY A 150 -20.70 -22.51 24.54
CA GLY A 150 -21.22 -23.89 24.47
C GLY A 150 -22.62 -24.00 23.87
N SER A 151 -23.18 -22.97 23.28
CA SER A 151 -24.53 -22.99 22.74
C SER A 151 -24.68 -23.93 21.55
N GLN A 152 -25.91 -24.49 21.38
CA GLN A 152 -26.19 -25.40 20.27
C GLN A 152 -26.01 -24.69 18.90
N PRO A 153 -25.54 -25.42 17.86
CA PRO A 153 -25.32 -24.85 16.54
C PRO A 153 -26.56 -24.17 15.94
N ALA A 154 -27.74 -24.72 16.16
CA ALA A 154 -29.00 -24.16 15.69
C ALA A 154 -29.31 -22.79 16.35
N THR A 155 -29.04 -22.63 17.64
CA THR A 155 -29.21 -21.38 18.38
C THR A 155 -28.20 -20.34 17.87
N ARG A 156 -26.94 -20.71 17.71
CA ARG A 156 -25.89 -19.80 17.15
C ARG A 156 -26.28 -19.31 15.77
N GLU A 157 -26.77 -20.18 14.89
CA GLU A 157 -27.15 -19.80 13.54
C GLU A 157 -28.39 -18.88 13.52
N ALA A 158 -29.36 -19.11 14.40
CA ALA A 158 -30.49 -18.19 14.53
C ALA A 158 -30.06 -16.79 14.99
N PHE A 159 -29.16 -16.71 15.98
CA PHE A 159 -28.64 -15.43 16.47
C PHE A 159 -27.73 -14.75 15.44
N ARG A 160 -26.94 -15.52 14.67
CA ARG A 160 -26.14 -15.00 13.55
C ARG A 160 -26.99 -14.32 12.49
N LYS A 161 -28.11 -14.93 12.12
CA LYS A 161 -29.07 -14.33 11.16
C LYS A 161 -29.64 -13.03 11.69
N ARG A 162 -30.04 -12.98 12.95
CA ARG A 162 -30.58 -11.77 13.59
C ARG A 162 -29.52 -10.67 13.72
N LEU A 163 -28.28 -11.04 14.05
CA LEU A 163 -27.14 -10.10 14.11
C LEU A 163 -26.89 -9.47 12.73
N ARG A 164 -26.84 -10.28 11.67
CA ARG A 164 -26.67 -9.78 10.29
C ARG A 164 -27.85 -8.99 9.76
N ALA A 165 -29.04 -9.21 10.30
CA ALA A 165 -30.23 -8.44 9.99
C ALA A 165 -30.31 -7.10 10.75
N GLY A 166 -29.38 -6.82 11.69
CA GLY A 166 -29.40 -5.61 12.53
C GLY A 166 -30.42 -5.64 13.67
N GLU A 167 -31.08 -6.77 13.91
CA GLU A 167 -32.10 -6.90 14.96
C GLU A 167 -31.55 -6.84 16.39
N LEU A 168 -30.23 -6.88 16.52
CA LEU A 168 -29.53 -6.92 17.80
C LEU A 168 -28.63 -5.69 18.02
N ASP A 169 -28.74 -4.66 17.18
CA ASP A 169 -27.86 -3.48 17.23
C ASP A 169 -28.00 -2.69 18.54
N ASP A 170 -29.17 -2.67 19.14
CA ASP A 170 -29.42 -1.99 20.41
C ASP A 170 -29.07 -2.85 21.65
N LYS A 171 -28.60 -4.07 21.45
CA LYS A 171 -28.29 -4.98 22.56
C LYS A 171 -26.87 -4.76 23.08
N GLU A 172 -26.75 -4.31 24.32
CA GLU A 172 -25.45 -4.20 24.98
C GLU A 172 -24.86 -5.57 25.31
N ILE A 173 -23.58 -5.75 25.02
CA ILE A 173 -22.80 -6.95 25.32
C ILE A 173 -21.46 -6.57 25.93
N GLU A 174 -20.93 -7.39 26.80
CA GLU A 174 -19.59 -7.23 27.37
C GLU A 174 -18.62 -8.19 26.70
N ILE A 175 -17.54 -7.64 26.14
CA ILE A 175 -16.50 -8.42 25.45
C ILE A 175 -15.14 -8.05 26.03
N GLN A 176 -14.38 -9.05 26.46
CA GLN A 176 -12.99 -8.85 26.87
C GLN A 176 -12.10 -8.73 25.61
N LEU A 177 -11.52 -7.55 25.45
CA LEU A 177 -10.52 -7.29 24.39
C LEU A 177 -9.12 -7.33 25.01
N ALA A 178 -8.23 -8.12 24.40
CA ALA A 178 -6.81 -8.00 24.71
C ALA A 178 -6.32 -6.65 24.20
N ASP A 179 -5.76 -5.83 25.10
CA ASP A 179 -5.11 -4.58 24.70
C ASP A 179 -3.84 -4.91 23.94
N THR A 180 -3.94 -4.97 22.61
CA THR A 180 -2.80 -5.05 21.71
C THR A 180 -2.27 -3.62 21.50
N ALA A 181 -1.85 -2.95 22.56
CA ALA A 181 -1.01 -1.78 22.46
C ALA A 181 0.18 -2.13 21.56
N SER A 182 0.30 -1.44 20.46
CA SER A 182 1.33 -1.69 19.45
C SER A 182 2.71 -1.73 20.13
N PRO A 183 3.48 -2.80 20.00
CA PRO A 183 4.84 -2.86 20.58
C PRO A 183 5.85 -1.92 19.91
N ILE A 184 5.40 -1.01 19.06
CA ILE A 184 6.26 -0.10 18.27
C ILE A 184 6.51 1.24 18.97
N GLN A 185 5.90 1.52 20.12
CA GLN A 185 6.20 2.74 20.90
C GLN A 185 7.51 2.67 21.70
N GLY A 186 8.28 1.59 21.61
CA GLY A 186 9.50 1.35 22.37
C GLY A 186 10.76 1.06 21.52
N LEU A 187 10.77 1.34 20.21
CA LEU A 187 12.01 1.28 19.46
C LEU A 187 12.74 2.64 19.57
N ASP A 188 13.25 2.94 20.74
CA ASP A 188 14.35 3.88 20.91
C ASP A 188 15.54 3.33 20.11
N LEU A 189 15.81 3.90 18.96
CA LEU A 189 17.05 3.66 18.23
C LEU A 189 18.18 4.26 19.06
N PRO A 190 19.14 3.46 19.55
CA PRO A 190 20.31 4.00 20.23
C PRO A 190 21.19 4.68 19.20
N GLY A 191 21.29 6.00 19.23
CA GLY A 191 22.18 6.76 18.35
C GLY A 191 21.77 8.21 18.10
N GLY A 192 21.38 8.94 19.12
CA GLY A 192 21.25 10.38 19.09
C GLY A 192 22.05 11.00 20.21
N GLY A 193 23.37 11.12 20.00
CA GLY A 193 24.27 11.92 20.80
C GLY A 193 25.06 12.85 19.89
#